data_80d47adaffca53e48d1a240c21766bb9
#
_entry.id   80d47adaffca53e48d1a240c21766bb9
#
_cell.length_a   1.000
_cell.length_b   1.000
_cell.length_c   1.000
_cell.angle_alpha   90.00
_cell.angle_beta   90.00
_cell.angle_gamma   90.00
#
_symmetry.space_group_name_H-M   'P 1'
#
loop_
_entity.id
_entity.type
_entity.pdbx_description
1 polymer ?
#
loop_
_entity_poly.entity_id
_entity_poly.type
_entity_poly.pdbx_seq_one_letter_code
_entity_poly.pdbx_strand_id
1 'polypeptide(L)'
;ANKSEKHYIVCGIGTTGIHIVKELQATKRPHVLVDTDECLMEEISKQLEGEIYIIGDASDNDTLVKAGIEHAKGVFAVTKDDNQNLVIGLSAKQLNPKIKVVSRCRDTKNVEKMKLAGADAVICPHLIGGMRMTSEMVRPTVVSFLDMMLRDTEKNLRVEEVPIPDT
;
A
#
# COMPACT_ATOMS: atom_id res chain seq x y z
N ALA A 1 16.94 -3.95 19.52
CA ALA A 1 15.99 -4.07 18.42
C ALA A 1 14.73 -4.76 18.92
N ASN A 2 13.64 -4.04 18.98
CA ASN A 2 12.36 -4.62 19.35
C ASN A 2 11.91 -5.58 18.24
N LYS A 3 12.03 -6.87 18.52
CA LYS A 3 11.60 -7.95 17.61
C LYS A 3 10.08 -8.01 17.42
N SER A 4 9.31 -7.16 18.09
CA SER A 4 7.84 -7.22 18.10
C SER A 4 7.16 -6.33 17.07
N GLU A 5 7.84 -5.35 16.52
CA GLU A 5 7.25 -4.47 15.51
C GLU A 5 7.63 -4.90 14.10
N LYS A 6 6.68 -5.53 13.44
CA LYS A 6 6.81 -5.87 12.03
C LYS A 6 6.55 -4.63 11.17
N HIS A 7 7.38 -4.47 10.15
CA HIS A 7 7.33 -3.31 9.28
C HIS A 7 6.54 -3.57 8.00
N TYR A 8 6.27 -2.48 7.28
CA TYR A 8 5.69 -2.50 5.94
C TYR A 8 6.75 -2.16 4.90
N ILE A 9 6.61 -2.71 3.70
CA ILE A 9 7.48 -2.40 2.57
C ILE A 9 6.66 -1.67 1.52
N VAL A 10 7.12 -0.51 1.09
CA VAL A 10 6.46 0.28 0.04
C VAL A 10 7.31 0.22 -1.22
N CYS A 11 6.83 -0.46 -2.23
CA CYS A 11 7.50 -0.65 -3.52
C CYS A 11 6.93 0.32 -4.55
N GLY A 12 7.74 1.29 -4.95
CA GLY A 12 7.33 2.35 -5.84
C GLY A 12 6.94 3.63 -5.10
N ILE A 13 7.80 4.64 -5.16
CA ILE A 13 7.61 5.91 -4.45
C ILE A 13 7.18 7.01 -5.42
N GLY A 14 6.24 6.69 -6.28
CA GLY A 14 5.59 7.65 -7.16
C GLY A 14 4.40 8.36 -6.51
N THR A 15 3.43 8.72 -7.33
CA THR A 15 2.26 9.48 -6.87
C THR A 15 1.44 8.78 -5.79
N THR A 16 1.28 7.46 -5.88
CA THR A 16 0.56 6.70 -4.86
C THR A 16 1.45 6.38 -3.67
N GLY A 17 2.68 5.92 -3.94
CA GLY A 17 3.61 5.49 -2.89
C GLY A 17 3.94 6.59 -1.89
N ILE A 18 4.13 7.82 -2.36
CA ILE A 18 4.46 8.94 -1.46
C ILE A 18 3.33 9.20 -0.45
N HIS A 19 2.08 9.07 -0.86
CA HIS A 19 0.94 9.26 0.06
C HIS A 19 0.84 8.13 1.08
N ILE A 20 1.16 6.90 0.67
CA ILE A 20 1.23 5.75 1.58
C ILE A 20 2.30 5.98 2.63
N VAL A 21 3.49 6.41 2.21
CA VAL A 21 4.62 6.69 3.12
C VAL A 21 4.25 7.78 4.13
N LYS A 22 3.64 8.87 3.68
CA LYS A 22 3.19 9.95 4.56
C LYS A 22 2.20 9.46 5.61
N GLU A 23 1.27 8.60 5.22
CA GLU A 23 0.29 8.02 6.17
C GLU A 23 0.95 7.06 7.16
N LEU A 24 1.86 6.21 6.70
CA LEU A 24 2.61 5.32 7.59
C LEU A 24 3.47 6.10 8.58
N GLN A 25 4.09 7.18 8.14
CA GLN A 25 4.86 8.07 9.02
C GLN A 25 3.96 8.77 10.03
N ALA A 26 2.84 9.33 9.59
CA ALA A 26 1.88 10.02 10.46
C ALA A 26 1.29 9.10 11.54
N THR A 27 1.10 7.82 11.21
CA THR A 27 0.60 6.80 12.15
C THR A 27 1.72 6.07 12.89
N LYS A 28 2.96 6.48 12.71
CA LYS A 28 4.17 5.91 13.37
C LYS A 28 4.32 4.40 13.16
N ARG A 29 4.04 3.93 11.93
CA ARG A 29 4.20 2.53 11.56
C ARG A 29 5.55 2.33 10.90
N PRO A 30 6.38 1.38 11.37
CA PRO A 30 7.68 1.11 10.76
C PRO A 30 7.53 0.72 9.28
N HIS A 31 8.35 1.28 8.43
CA HIS A 31 8.29 1.02 6.98
C HIS A 31 9.65 1.20 6.31
N VAL A 32 9.79 0.54 5.17
CA VAL A 32 10.97 0.60 4.30
C VAL A 32 10.52 0.94 2.89
N LEU A 33 11.19 1.88 2.26
CA LEU A 33 10.90 2.32 0.90
C LEU A 33 11.79 1.57 -0.08
N VAL A 34 11.23 1.16 -1.21
CA VAL A 34 11.99 0.52 -2.30
C VAL A 34 11.64 1.19 -3.62
N ASP A 35 12.64 1.66 -4.32
CA ASP A 35 12.48 2.22 -5.67
C ASP A 35 13.81 2.14 -6.41
N THR A 36 13.75 2.11 -7.73
CA THR A 36 14.94 2.14 -8.59
C THR A 36 15.49 3.56 -8.80
N ASP A 37 14.69 4.57 -8.55
CA ASP A 37 15.02 5.98 -8.79
C ASP A 37 15.72 6.58 -7.58
N GLU A 38 17.05 6.63 -7.66
CA GLU A 38 17.91 7.18 -6.60
C GLU A 38 17.64 8.67 -6.36
N CYS A 39 17.44 9.45 -7.42
CA CYS A 39 17.18 10.89 -7.31
C CYS A 39 15.86 11.15 -6.58
N LEU A 40 14.84 10.39 -6.89
CA LEU A 40 13.54 10.47 -6.22
C LEU A 40 13.66 10.12 -4.74
N MET A 41 14.44 9.09 -4.42
CA MET A 41 14.65 8.66 -3.02
C MET A 41 15.41 9.71 -2.22
N GLU A 42 16.40 10.34 -2.80
CA GLU A 42 17.12 11.47 -2.17
C GLU A 42 16.20 12.65 -1.89
N GLU A 43 15.35 12.98 -2.84
CA GLU A 43 14.38 14.07 -2.69
C GLU A 43 13.39 13.80 -1.58
N ILE A 44 12.87 12.56 -1.50
CA ILE A 44 11.94 12.13 -0.46
C ILE A 44 12.62 12.13 0.91
N SER A 45 13.87 11.67 0.99
CA SER A 45 14.60 11.66 2.25
C SER A 45 14.87 13.06 2.81
N LYS A 46 14.93 14.07 1.94
CA LYS A 46 15.01 15.48 2.36
C LYS A 46 13.69 16.03 2.88
N GLN A 47 12.57 15.56 2.31
CA GLN A 47 11.22 15.99 2.74
C GLN A 47 10.74 15.27 3.98
N LEU A 48 11.09 13.99 4.13
CA LEU A 48 10.66 13.11 5.21
C LEU A 48 11.90 12.58 5.94
N GLU A 49 12.18 13.13 7.10
CA GLU A 49 13.32 12.73 7.91
C GLU A 49 13.15 11.33 8.50
N GLY A 50 14.26 10.59 8.57
CA GLY A 50 14.30 9.29 9.23
C GLY A 50 13.81 8.12 8.39
N GLU A 51 13.61 8.30 7.09
CA GLU A 51 13.17 7.22 6.21
C GLU A 51 14.29 6.23 5.92
N ILE A 52 13.96 4.93 5.99
CA ILE A 52 14.83 3.84 5.56
C ILE A 52 14.46 3.49 4.14
N TYR A 53 15.43 3.53 3.22
CA TYR A 53 15.17 3.21 1.83
C TYR A 53 16.21 2.29 1.22
N ILE A 54 15.78 1.54 0.21
CA ILE A 54 16.61 0.64 -0.58
C ILE A 54 16.45 1.01 -2.04
N ILE A 55 17.58 1.25 -2.71
CA ILE A 55 17.62 1.47 -4.16
C ILE A 55 17.71 0.10 -4.83
N GLY A 56 16.69 -0.26 -5.58
CA GLY A 56 16.66 -1.54 -6.27
C GLY A 56 15.31 -1.81 -6.91
N ASP A 57 15.28 -2.86 -7.72
CA ASP A 57 14.06 -3.34 -8.36
C ASP A 57 13.31 -4.29 -7.41
N ALA A 58 12.13 -3.88 -6.98
CA ALA A 58 11.31 -4.68 -6.06
C ALA A 58 10.77 -5.98 -6.67
N SER A 59 10.86 -6.17 -7.98
CA SER A 59 10.55 -7.45 -8.61
C SER A 59 11.66 -8.49 -8.44
N ASP A 60 12.85 -8.07 -8.00
CA ASP A 60 13.95 -8.98 -7.66
C ASP A 60 13.84 -9.46 -6.22
N ASN A 61 13.95 -10.78 -6.03
CA ASN A 61 13.89 -11.38 -4.70
C ASN A 61 14.96 -10.83 -3.76
N ASP A 62 16.18 -10.59 -4.25
CA ASP A 62 17.27 -10.06 -3.44
C ASP A 62 16.95 -8.68 -2.87
N THR A 63 16.28 -7.84 -3.64
CA THR A 63 15.85 -6.51 -3.18
C THR A 63 14.81 -6.64 -2.06
N LEU A 64 13.83 -7.52 -2.24
CA LEU A 64 12.80 -7.77 -1.21
C LEU A 64 13.39 -8.36 0.07
N VAL A 65 14.36 -9.26 -0.05
CA VAL A 65 15.07 -9.82 1.10
C VAL A 65 15.83 -8.74 1.86
N LYS A 66 16.51 -7.84 1.16
CA LYS A 66 17.18 -6.69 1.78
C LYS A 66 16.20 -5.76 2.50
N ALA A 67 14.99 -5.64 1.96
CA ALA A 67 13.91 -4.86 2.59
C ALA A 67 13.27 -5.58 3.79
N GLY A 68 13.68 -6.79 4.10
CA GLY A 68 13.17 -7.55 5.23
C GLY A 68 11.83 -8.23 4.99
N ILE A 69 11.55 -8.66 3.76
CA ILE A 69 10.27 -9.26 3.38
C ILE A 69 9.88 -10.45 4.27
N GLU A 70 10.86 -11.24 4.72
CA GLU A 70 10.62 -12.43 5.54
C GLU A 70 10.00 -12.12 6.89
N HIS A 71 10.20 -10.89 7.38
CA HIS A 71 9.72 -10.42 8.68
C HIS A 71 8.71 -9.27 8.55
N ALA A 72 8.38 -8.86 7.33
CA ALA A 72 7.46 -7.77 7.11
C ALA A 72 6.01 -8.20 7.36
N LYS A 73 5.20 -7.26 7.81
CA LYS A 73 3.77 -7.45 8.02
C LYS A 73 2.98 -7.32 6.72
N GLY A 74 3.40 -6.42 5.85
CA GLY A 74 2.73 -6.16 4.58
C GLY A 74 3.65 -5.54 3.55
N VAL A 75 3.25 -5.67 2.29
CA VAL A 75 3.93 -5.03 1.16
C VAL A 75 2.92 -4.31 0.29
N PHE A 76 3.26 -3.10 -0.11
CA PHE A 76 2.52 -2.30 -1.07
C PHE A 76 3.25 -2.36 -2.41
N ALA A 77 2.63 -2.99 -3.40
CA ALA A 77 3.12 -3.04 -4.78
C ALA A 77 2.44 -1.93 -5.56
N VAL A 78 3.05 -0.74 -5.57
CA VAL A 78 2.41 0.48 -6.06
C VAL A 78 3.27 1.23 -7.09
N THR A 79 4.00 0.49 -7.89
CA THR A 79 4.74 1.04 -9.04
C THR A 79 3.77 1.49 -10.15
N LYS A 80 4.30 2.12 -11.18
CA LYS A 80 3.51 2.55 -12.34
C LYS A 80 3.09 1.39 -13.26
N ASP A 81 3.74 0.24 -13.13
CA ASP A 81 3.58 -0.89 -14.04
C ASP A 81 2.81 -2.02 -13.35
N ASP A 82 1.66 -2.40 -13.92
CA ASP A 82 0.82 -3.48 -13.40
C ASP A 82 1.55 -4.83 -13.38
N ASN A 83 2.33 -5.13 -14.42
CA ASN A 83 3.09 -6.38 -14.49
C ASN A 83 4.15 -6.44 -13.39
N GLN A 84 4.83 -5.34 -13.13
CA GLN A 84 5.79 -5.25 -12.04
C GLN A 84 5.10 -5.45 -10.69
N ASN A 85 3.95 -4.82 -10.47
CA ASN A 85 3.17 -4.97 -9.25
C ASN A 85 2.71 -6.41 -9.04
N LEU A 86 2.34 -7.09 -10.12
CA LEU A 86 1.97 -8.50 -10.09
C LEU A 86 3.16 -9.37 -9.64
N VAL A 87 4.33 -9.15 -10.23
CA VAL A 87 5.55 -9.90 -9.88
C VAL A 87 5.97 -9.63 -8.44
N ILE A 88 5.90 -8.38 -7.99
CA ILE A 88 6.21 -8.03 -6.59
C ILE A 88 5.31 -8.80 -5.64
N GLY A 89 4.01 -8.81 -5.90
CA GLY A 89 3.05 -9.54 -5.07
C GLY A 89 3.31 -11.05 -5.04
N LEU A 90 3.57 -11.64 -6.19
CA LEU A 90 3.90 -13.06 -6.32
C LEU A 90 5.17 -13.40 -5.55
N SER A 91 6.24 -12.62 -5.75
CA SER A 91 7.53 -12.83 -5.08
C SER A 91 7.40 -12.65 -3.56
N ALA A 92 6.65 -11.66 -3.12
CA ALA A 92 6.40 -11.42 -1.70
C ALA A 92 5.74 -12.63 -1.03
N LYS A 93 4.72 -13.20 -1.65
CA LYS A 93 4.04 -14.40 -1.12
C LYS A 93 4.92 -15.64 -1.15
N GLN A 94 5.80 -15.77 -2.13
CA GLN A 94 6.76 -16.87 -2.18
C GLN A 94 7.78 -16.77 -1.04
N LEU A 95 8.27 -15.58 -0.76
CA LEU A 95 9.28 -15.34 0.28
C LEU A 95 8.68 -15.31 1.69
N ASN A 96 7.43 -14.89 1.81
CA ASN A 96 6.70 -14.83 3.07
C ASN A 96 5.22 -15.13 2.84
N PRO A 97 4.79 -16.41 2.95
CA PRO A 97 3.40 -16.79 2.67
C PRO A 97 2.34 -16.10 3.54
N LYS A 98 2.73 -15.58 4.69
CA LYS A 98 1.81 -14.90 5.64
C LYS A 98 1.68 -13.40 5.38
N ILE A 99 2.49 -12.83 4.49
CA ILE A 99 2.50 -11.40 4.26
C ILE A 99 1.20 -10.95 3.60
N LYS A 100 0.73 -9.76 3.99
CA LYS A 100 -0.39 -9.11 3.32
C LYS A 100 0.12 -8.30 2.14
N VAL A 101 -0.48 -8.50 0.97
CA VAL A 101 -0.12 -7.79 -0.27
C VAL A 101 -1.27 -6.88 -0.69
N VAL A 102 -0.98 -5.61 -0.84
CA VAL A 102 -1.88 -4.63 -1.45
C VAL A 102 -1.24 -4.13 -2.72
N SER A 103 -1.91 -4.32 -3.84
CA SER A 103 -1.39 -3.97 -5.17
C SER A 103 -2.18 -2.84 -5.81
N ARG A 104 -1.46 -1.93 -6.45
CA ARG A 104 -2.05 -0.93 -7.32
C ARG A 104 -2.27 -1.53 -8.70
N CYS A 105 -3.45 -1.28 -9.26
CA CYS A 105 -3.80 -1.67 -10.62
C CYS A 105 -4.16 -0.43 -11.44
N ARG A 106 -3.60 -0.33 -12.63
CA ARG A 106 -3.92 0.76 -13.57
C ARG A 106 -5.03 0.35 -14.53
N ASP A 107 -4.93 -0.89 -15.03
CA ASP A 107 -5.89 -1.45 -15.98
C ASP A 107 -6.74 -2.50 -15.28
N THR A 108 -8.04 -2.29 -15.22
CA THR A 108 -8.98 -3.17 -14.51
C THR A 108 -8.96 -4.61 -15.00
N LYS A 109 -8.54 -4.87 -16.24
CA LYS A 109 -8.39 -6.23 -16.77
C LYS A 109 -7.34 -7.06 -16.01
N ASN A 110 -6.41 -6.40 -15.30
CA ASN A 110 -5.34 -7.06 -14.55
C ASN A 110 -5.73 -7.41 -13.11
N VAL A 111 -6.89 -6.97 -12.63
CA VAL A 111 -7.32 -7.19 -11.23
C VAL A 111 -7.34 -8.68 -10.88
N GLU A 112 -7.98 -9.50 -11.69
CA GLU A 112 -8.07 -10.94 -11.42
C GLU A 112 -6.68 -11.62 -11.45
N LYS A 113 -5.82 -11.23 -12.36
CA LYS A 113 -4.45 -11.75 -12.43
C LYS A 113 -3.67 -11.42 -11.17
N MET A 114 -3.79 -10.20 -10.67
CA MET A 114 -3.12 -9.76 -9.45
C MET A 114 -3.61 -10.53 -8.23
N LYS A 115 -4.92 -10.75 -8.13
CA LYS A 115 -5.50 -11.58 -7.06
C LYS A 115 -5.02 -13.02 -7.13
N LEU A 116 -4.97 -13.61 -8.33
CA LEU A 116 -4.45 -14.96 -8.53
C LEU A 116 -2.97 -15.05 -8.19
N ALA A 117 -2.21 -13.99 -8.40
CA ALA A 117 -0.79 -13.93 -8.03
C ALA A 117 -0.58 -13.75 -6.52
N GLY A 118 -1.64 -13.59 -5.74
CA GLY A 118 -1.57 -13.54 -4.29
C GLY A 118 -1.89 -12.19 -3.66
N ALA A 119 -2.28 -11.18 -4.43
CA ALA A 119 -2.68 -9.90 -3.85
C ALA A 119 -3.95 -10.08 -3.00
N ASP A 120 -3.87 -9.66 -1.74
CA ASP A 120 -5.01 -9.70 -0.82
C ASP A 120 -6.02 -8.60 -1.13
N ALA A 121 -5.54 -7.46 -1.64
CA ALA A 121 -6.38 -6.39 -2.13
C ALA A 121 -5.75 -5.77 -3.38
N VAL A 122 -6.57 -5.42 -4.34
CA VAL A 122 -6.17 -4.72 -5.57
C VAL A 122 -6.96 -3.43 -5.66
N ILE A 123 -6.26 -2.32 -5.70
CA ILE A 123 -6.84 -0.98 -5.74
C ILE A 123 -6.54 -0.33 -7.08
N CYS A 124 -7.56 0.19 -7.74
CA CYS A 124 -7.45 0.93 -9.01
C CYS A 124 -7.76 2.41 -8.75
N PRO A 125 -6.74 3.25 -8.42
CA PRO A 125 -7.00 4.63 -8.01
C PRO A 125 -7.70 5.47 -9.07
N HIS A 126 -7.38 5.27 -10.34
CA HIS A 126 -8.02 6.01 -11.45
C HIS A 126 -9.49 5.66 -11.58
N LEU A 127 -9.86 4.40 -11.41
CA LEU A 127 -11.26 3.97 -11.42
C LEU A 127 -12.03 4.60 -10.26
N ILE A 128 -11.48 4.48 -9.05
CA ILE A 128 -12.08 5.04 -7.84
C ILE A 128 -12.23 6.56 -7.98
N GLY A 129 -11.18 7.24 -8.42
CA GLY A 129 -11.19 8.69 -8.63
C GLY A 129 -12.22 9.13 -9.67
N GLY A 130 -12.30 8.42 -10.80
CA GLY A 130 -13.28 8.71 -11.84
C GLY A 130 -14.72 8.52 -11.38
N MET A 131 -14.98 7.41 -10.70
CA MET A 131 -16.31 7.14 -10.11
C MET A 131 -16.67 8.19 -9.07
N ARG A 132 -15.73 8.59 -8.23
CA ARG A 132 -15.93 9.62 -7.23
C ARG A 132 -16.25 10.98 -7.87
N MET A 133 -15.50 11.38 -8.89
CA MET A 133 -15.75 12.64 -9.61
C MET A 133 -17.12 12.65 -10.24
N THR A 134 -17.53 11.54 -10.87
CA THR A 134 -18.84 11.39 -11.47
C THR A 134 -19.95 11.51 -10.42
N SER A 135 -19.79 10.82 -9.29
CA SER A 135 -20.76 10.85 -8.20
C SER A 135 -20.88 12.25 -7.59
N GLU A 136 -19.77 12.97 -7.48
CA GLU A 136 -19.75 14.35 -6.98
C GLU A 136 -20.54 15.28 -7.90
N MET A 137 -20.45 15.07 -9.21
CA MET A 137 -21.18 15.86 -10.21
C MET A 137 -22.69 15.54 -10.24
N VAL A 138 -23.02 14.26 -10.16
CA VAL A 138 -24.41 13.76 -10.35
C VAL A 138 -25.18 13.71 -9.04
N ARG A 139 -24.52 13.33 -7.94
CA ARG A 139 -25.15 13.12 -6.62
C ARG A 139 -24.29 13.67 -5.47
N PRO A 140 -24.01 14.98 -5.46
CA PRO A 140 -23.06 15.54 -4.48
C PRO A 140 -23.52 15.38 -3.02
N THR A 141 -24.82 15.47 -2.75
CA THR A 141 -25.36 15.34 -1.40
C THR A 141 -25.14 13.93 -0.84
N VAL A 142 -25.35 12.90 -1.65
CA VAL A 142 -25.15 11.50 -1.25
C VAL A 142 -23.67 11.22 -0.99
N VAL A 143 -22.78 11.74 -1.84
CA VAL A 143 -21.33 11.58 -1.68
C VAL A 143 -20.86 12.24 -0.39
N SER A 144 -21.30 13.45 -0.10
CA SER A 144 -20.94 14.15 1.14
C SER A 144 -21.40 13.39 2.39
N PHE A 145 -22.61 12.81 2.32
CA PHE A 145 -23.16 12.00 3.41
C PHE A 145 -22.35 10.73 3.64
N LEU A 146 -21.98 10.01 2.57
CA LEU A 146 -21.17 8.80 2.65
C LEU A 146 -19.77 9.11 3.20
N ASP A 147 -19.18 10.21 2.79
CA ASP A 147 -17.88 10.65 3.33
C ASP A 147 -17.92 10.90 4.82
N MET A 148 -18.95 11.57 5.31
CA MET A 148 -19.14 11.79 6.73
C MET A 148 -19.26 10.46 7.48
N MET A 149 -20.06 9.53 6.97
CA MET A 149 -20.23 8.21 7.58
C MET A 149 -18.93 7.43 7.62
N LEU A 150 -18.15 7.44 6.54
CA LEU A 150 -16.87 6.73 6.47
C LEU A 150 -15.85 7.31 7.46
N ARG A 151 -15.79 8.63 7.59
CA ARG A 151 -14.91 9.27 8.57
C ARG A 151 -15.27 8.91 10.00
N ASP A 152 -16.55 8.92 10.33
CA ASP A 152 -17.02 8.53 11.66
C ASP A 152 -16.76 7.06 11.93
N THR A 153 -16.95 6.19 10.94
CA THR A 153 -16.65 4.77 11.03
C THR A 153 -15.16 4.52 11.24
N GLU A 154 -14.30 5.20 10.52
CA GLU A 154 -12.85 5.11 10.71
C GLU A 154 -12.42 5.56 12.10
N LYS A 155 -12.97 6.65 12.61
CA LYS A 155 -12.71 7.11 13.97
C LYS A 155 -13.15 6.08 15.00
N ASN A 156 -14.33 5.50 14.82
CA ASN A 156 -14.87 4.49 15.72
C ASN A 156 -14.08 3.18 15.63
N LEU A 157 -13.66 2.75 14.45
CA LEU A 157 -12.85 1.54 14.26
C LEU A 157 -11.45 1.67 14.84
N ARG A 158 -10.87 2.86 14.86
CA ARG A 158 -9.58 3.12 15.51
C ARG A 158 -9.64 3.02 17.03
N VAL A 159 -10.81 3.22 17.61
CA VAL A 159 -11.04 3.22 19.07
C VAL A 159 -11.52 1.87 19.56
N GLU A 160 -12.19 1.06 18.75
CA GLU A 160 -12.83 -0.17 19.17
C GLU A 160 -12.57 -1.35 18.22
N GLU A 161 -11.53 -2.14 18.51
CA GLU A 161 -11.54 -3.55 18.14
C GLU A 161 -12.37 -4.32 19.21
N VAL A 162 -13.67 -4.14 19.21
CA VAL A 162 -14.52 -4.94 20.07
C VAL A 162 -14.88 -6.22 19.31
N PRO A 163 -14.50 -7.41 19.82
CA PRO A 163 -14.96 -8.65 19.22
C PRO A 163 -16.48 -8.70 19.28
N ILE A 164 -17.10 -8.89 18.12
CA ILE A 164 -18.54 -9.11 18.05
C ILE A 164 -18.82 -10.39 18.80
N PRO A 165 -19.66 -10.38 19.88
CA PRO A 165 -19.99 -11.61 20.55
C PRO A 165 -20.76 -12.53 19.60
N ASP A 166 -20.28 -13.75 19.48
CA ASP A 166 -21.00 -14.82 18.79
C ASP A 166 -22.36 -15.03 19.50
N THR A 167 -23.39 -14.64 18.81
CA THR A 167 -24.76 -15.02 19.22
C THR A 167 -25.19 -16.23 18.45
#